data_735acced6c4c3bf4dc9bfca3583998a7
#
_entry.id   735acced6c4c3bf4dc9bfca3583998a7
#
_cell.length_a   1.000
_cell.length_b   1.000
_cell.length_c   1.000
_cell.angle_alpha   90.00
_cell.angle_beta   90.00
_cell.angle_gamma   90.00
#
_symmetry.space_group_name_H-M   'P 1'
#
loop_
_entity.id
_entity.type
_entity.pdbx_description
1 polymer ?
#
loop_
_entity_poly.entity_id
_entity_poly.type
_entity_poly.pdbx_seq_one_letter_code
_entity_poly.pdbx_strand_id
1 'polypeptide(L)'
;LEVYGNILSVDIAVRHLKDKEYTDRNLKIFRKMALENQEFSPRDLFYYGNELYDNEYYFEAIKSYEDFIATEKGWIEDIKQALIKISECYGFIGYKDKEEEYLFKGLQYDIPSSDLCCRIGYIFYEKEKYEIAAFWYENAINNSPKPGSLSLVNSCMYTWVPALQLCVCYCKIGDFNKANEYNELATEP
;
A
#
# COMPACT_ATOMS: atom_id res chain seq x y z
N LEU A 1 19.85 -0.50 12.24
CA LEU A 1 20.21 -1.60 13.16
C LEU A 1 20.17 -2.88 12.34
N GLU A 2 21.34 -3.48 12.09
CA GLU A 2 21.39 -4.81 11.49
C GLU A 2 21.20 -5.84 12.60
N VAL A 3 20.22 -6.72 12.43
CA VAL A 3 19.95 -7.81 13.38
C VAL A 3 20.66 -9.05 12.87
N TYR A 4 21.66 -9.52 13.62
CA TYR A 4 22.37 -10.77 13.34
C TYR A 4 21.92 -11.87 14.29
N GLY A 5 21.75 -13.09 13.78
CA GLY A 5 21.43 -14.27 14.57
C GLY A 5 20.09 -14.91 14.20
N ASN A 6 19.67 -15.88 15.01
CA ASN A 6 18.40 -16.56 14.83
C ASN A 6 17.26 -15.63 15.26
N ILE A 7 16.38 -15.29 14.32
CA ILE A 7 15.18 -14.49 14.58
C ILE A 7 14.07 -15.44 15.01
N LEU A 8 13.60 -15.29 16.24
CA LEU A 8 12.44 -16.00 16.75
C LEU A 8 11.19 -15.10 16.58
N SER A 9 10.24 -15.56 15.80
CA SER A 9 8.91 -14.92 15.71
C SER A 9 8.07 -15.39 16.91
N VAL A 10 7.51 -14.42 17.65
CA VAL A 10 6.63 -14.68 18.80
C VAL A 10 5.33 -13.88 18.63
N ASP A 11 4.22 -14.45 19.09
CA ASP A 11 2.89 -13.81 19.05
C ASP A 11 2.73 -12.73 20.14
N ILE A 12 3.76 -11.88 20.28
CA ILE A 12 3.72 -10.74 21.21
C ILE A 12 3.48 -9.47 20.39
N ALA A 13 2.29 -8.91 20.51
CA ALA A 13 1.97 -7.61 19.95
C ALA A 13 2.45 -6.48 20.88
N VAL A 14 3.33 -5.62 20.37
CA VAL A 14 3.69 -4.38 21.06
C VAL A 14 2.78 -3.27 20.53
N ARG A 15 1.85 -2.80 21.39
CA ARG A 15 0.99 -1.68 21.04
C ARG A 15 1.68 -0.37 21.41
N HIS A 16 2.13 0.37 20.40
CA HIS A 16 2.60 1.75 20.59
C HIS A 16 1.40 2.68 20.81
N LEU A 17 1.21 3.14 22.05
CA LEU A 17 0.29 4.24 22.33
C LEU A 17 1.05 5.54 22.05
N LYS A 18 0.78 6.18 20.93
CA LYS A 18 1.31 7.51 20.64
C LYS A 18 0.41 8.54 21.32
N ASP A 19 0.86 9.09 22.45
CA ASP A 19 0.22 10.26 23.10
C ASP A 19 0.66 11.61 22.50
N LYS A 20 1.50 11.58 21.45
CA LYS A 20 1.99 12.80 20.81
C LYS A 20 1.24 13.06 19.53
N GLU A 21 0.75 14.29 19.37
CA GLU A 21 0.25 14.80 18.11
C GLU A 21 1.30 14.63 17.01
N TYR A 22 0.82 14.32 15.81
CA TYR A 22 1.67 14.26 14.60
C TYR A 22 2.32 15.64 14.42
N THR A 23 3.64 15.67 14.32
CA THR A 23 4.39 16.92 14.11
C THR A 23 5.12 16.88 12.79
N ASP A 24 5.22 18.02 12.12
CA ASP A 24 5.99 18.23 10.89
C ASP A 24 7.53 18.28 11.10
N ARG A 25 8.00 17.80 12.26
CA ARG A 25 9.43 17.85 12.64
C ARG A 25 10.33 17.17 11.60
N ASN A 26 9.98 15.95 11.18
CA ASN A 26 10.81 15.22 10.23
C ASN A 26 10.78 15.89 8.86
N LEU A 27 9.62 16.38 8.42
CA LEU A 27 9.51 17.16 7.20
C LEU A 27 10.44 18.39 7.21
N LYS A 28 10.50 19.10 8.33
CA LYS A 28 11.41 20.25 8.51
C LYS A 28 12.89 19.84 8.41
N ILE A 29 13.25 18.67 8.94
CA ILE A 29 14.62 18.13 8.85
C ILE A 29 14.96 17.86 7.38
N PHE A 30 14.12 17.13 6.64
CA PHE A 30 14.35 16.82 5.24
C PHE A 30 14.39 18.09 4.36
N ARG A 31 13.48 19.05 4.60
CA ARG A 31 13.50 20.33 3.89
C ARG A 31 14.79 21.13 4.15
N LYS A 32 15.31 21.10 5.38
CA LYS A 32 16.59 21.70 5.70
C LYS A 32 17.74 21.02 4.95
N MET A 33 17.78 19.70 4.92
CA MET A 33 18.79 18.93 4.17
C MET A 33 18.75 19.29 2.67
N ALA A 34 17.54 19.41 2.10
CA ALA A 34 17.36 19.83 0.70
C ALA A 34 17.86 21.26 0.44
N LEU A 35 17.59 22.21 1.34
CA LEU A 35 18.08 23.59 1.25
C LEU A 35 19.60 23.69 1.35
N GLU A 36 20.22 22.81 2.11
CA GLU A 36 21.68 22.72 2.27
C GLU A 36 22.35 21.93 1.13
N ASN A 37 21.60 21.54 0.09
CA ASN A 37 22.04 20.70 -1.03
C ASN A 37 22.74 19.40 -0.58
N GLN A 38 22.27 18.81 0.53
CA GLN A 38 22.76 17.50 0.96
C GLN A 38 22.27 16.44 -0.01
N GLU A 39 23.12 15.49 -0.36
CA GLU A 39 22.75 14.35 -1.19
C GLU A 39 21.86 13.38 -0.39
N PHE A 40 20.69 13.07 -0.93
CA PHE A 40 19.77 12.11 -0.31
C PHE A 40 20.13 10.69 -0.72
N SER A 41 20.28 9.80 0.27
CA SER A 41 20.34 8.37 0.00
C SER A 41 18.96 7.86 -0.52
N PRO A 42 18.91 6.68 -1.16
CA PRO A 42 17.63 6.08 -1.54
C PRO A 42 16.64 6.00 -0.38
N ARG A 43 17.14 5.66 0.80
CA ARG A 43 16.33 5.60 2.02
C ARG A 43 15.78 6.98 2.43
N ASP A 44 16.60 8.01 2.34
CA ASP A 44 16.16 9.38 2.65
C ASP A 44 15.07 9.85 1.69
N LEU A 45 15.21 9.55 0.39
CA LEU A 45 14.19 9.87 -0.62
C LEU A 45 12.86 9.20 -0.31
N PHE A 46 12.86 7.91 0.06
CA PHE A 46 11.66 7.18 0.43
C PHE A 46 10.97 7.77 1.67
N TYR A 47 11.74 8.02 2.75
CA TYR A 47 11.18 8.60 3.96
C TYR A 47 10.77 10.06 3.80
N TYR A 48 11.49 10.84 2.99
CA TYR A 48 11.06 12.20 2.65
C TYR A 48 9.74 12.18 1.87
N GLY A 49 9.58 11.25 0.93
CA GLY A 49 8.32 11.01 0.26
C GLY A 49 7.18 10.70 1.24
N ASN A 50 7.41 9.86 2.26
CA ASN A 50 6.42 9.56 3.29
C ASN A 50 6.03 10.81 4.09
N GLU A 51 6.99 11.61 4.53
CA GLU A 51 6.71 12.84 5.26
C GLU A 51 5.94 13.88 4.40
N LEU A 52 6.27 13.98 3.12
CA LEU A 52 5.55 14.84 2.18
C LEU A 52 4.11 14.35 1.97
N TYR A 53 3.92 13.04 1.79
CA TYR A 53 2.62 12.41 1.65
C TYR A 53 1.75 12.65 2.89
N ASP A 54 2.27 12.39 4.08
CA ASP A 54 1.56 12.54 5.35
C ASP A 54 1.19 14.01 5.65
N ASN A 55 1.91 14.98 5.04
CA ASN A 55 1.60 16.40 5.11
C ASN A 55 0.84 16.93 3.89
N GLU A 56 0.32 16.05 3.03
CA GLU A 56 -0.51 16.38 1.86
C GLU A 56 0.22 17.17 0.74
N TYR A 57 1.56 17.16 0.74
CA TYR A 57 2.37 17.73 -0.34
C TYR A 57 2.52 16.74 -1.50
N TYR A 58 1.40 16.36 -2.11
CA TYR A 58 1.33 15.24 -3.05
C TYR A 58 2.23 15.34 -4.27
N PHE A 59 2.37 16.53 -4.88
CA PHE A 59 3.28 16.71 -6.02
C PHE A 59 4.75 16.51 -5.64
N GLU A 60 5.15 17.02 -4.48
CA GLU A 60 6.51 16.86 -3.97
C GLU A 60 6.75 15.39 -3.56
N ALA A 61 5.76 14.74 -2.96
CA ALA A 61 5.81 13.33 -2.59
C ALA A 61 6.01 12.43 -3.82
N ILE A 62 5.22 12.63 -4.89
CA ILE A 62 5.37 11.92 -6.16
C ILE A 62 6.80 12.03 -6.65
N LYS A 63 7.35 13.25 -6.72
CA LYS A 63 8.71 13.45 -7.18
C LYS A 63 9.74 12.73 -6.33
N SER A 64 9.63 12.80 -5.01
CA SER A 64 10.56 12.14 -4.10
C SER A 64 10.54 10.61 -4.26
N TYR A 65 9.35 10.02 -4.42
CA TYR A 65 9.22 8.59 -4.68
C TYR A 65 9.73 8.19 -6.07
N GLU A 66 9.50 9.01 -7.10
CA GLU A 66 10.05 8.77 -8.45
C GLU A 66 11.58 8.81 -8.43
N ASP A 67 12.16 9.81 -7.76
CA ASP A 67 13.61 9.93 -7.58
C ASP A 67 14.16 8.70 -6.80
N PHE A 68 13.44 8.22 -5.78
CA PHE A 68 13.77 6.98 -5.06
C PHE A 68 13.78 5.77 -5.98
N ILE A 69 12.72 5.56 -6.76
CA ILE A 69 12.61 4.42 -7.68
C ILE A 69 13.71 4.48 -8.74
N ALA A 70 14.03 5.67 -9.25
CA ALA A 70 15.08 5.89 -10.25
C ALA A 70 16.49 5.57 -9.74
N THR A 71 16.70 5.47 -8.43
CA THR A 71 18.01 5.02 -7.88
C THR A 71 18.31 3.55 -8.18
N GLU A 72 17.29 2.73 -8.45
CA GLU A 72 17.39 1.26 -8.62
C GLU A 72 18.07 0.53 -7.43
N LYS A 73 18.19 1.20 -6.28
CA LYS A 73 18.86 0.67 -5.07
C LYS A 73 17.90 0.48 -3.90
N GLY A 74 16.60 0.69 -4.12
CA GLY A 74 15.59 0.53 -3.10
C GLY A 74 15.32 -0.95 -2.77
N TRP A 75 14.94 -1.21 -1.51
CA TRP A 75 14.37 -2.51 -1.16
C TRP A 75 13.05 -2.71 -1.90
N ILE A 76 12.80 -3.94 -2.40
CA ILE A 76 11.64 -4.24 -3.24
C ILE A 76 10.29 -3.87 -2.58
N GLU A 77 10.17 -4.07 -1.27
CA GLU A 77 8.93 -3.71 -0.56
C GLU A 77 8.73 -2.19 -0.48
N ASP A 78 9.82 -1.41 -0.31
CA ASP A 78 9.76 0.05 -0.34
C ASP A 78 9.39 0.57 -1.74
N ILE A 79 9.89 -0.08 -2.80
CA ILE A 79 9.52 0.25 -4.19
C ILE A 79 8.02 0.02 -4.42
N LYS A 80 7.50 -1.14 -3.99
CA LYS A 80 6.07 -1.45 -4.10
C LYS A 80 5.22 -0.44 -3.32
N GLN A 81 5.64 -0.08 -2.12
CA GLN A 81 4.95 0.94 -1.31
C GLN A 81 5.02 2.33 -1.95
N ALA A 82 6.17 2.72 -2.50
CA ALA A 82 6.31 4.00 -3.20
C ALA A 82 5.35 4.09 -4.40
N LEU A 83 5.23 3.02 -5.20
CA LEU A 83 4.29 2.99 -6.34
C LEU A 83 2.83 3.14 -5.90
N ILE A 84 2.44 2.47 -4.81
CA ILE A 84 1.11 2.62 -4.21
C ILE A 84 0.90 4.07 -3.74
N LYS A 85 1.87 4.64 -3.05
CA LYS A 85 1.79 6.03 -2.55
C LYS A 85 1.71 7.05 -3.67
N ILE A 86 2.47 6.87 -4.76
CA ILE A 86 2.38 7.71 -5.96
C ILE A 86 0.97 7.63 -6.56
N SER A 87 0.42 6.41 -6.68
CA SER A 87 -0.94 6.21 -7.16
C SER A 87 -1.96 6.94 -6.31
N GLU A 88 -1.89 6.81 -4.98
CA GLU A 88 -2.76 7.53 -4.05
C GLU A 88 -2.65 9.06 -4.22
N CYS A 89 -1.41 9.58 -4.32
CA CYS A 89 -1.19 11.00 -4.56
C CYS A 89 -1.90 11.46 -5.85
N TYR A 90 -1.74 10.70 -6.96
CA TYR A 90 -2.43 11.03 -8.21
C TYR A 90 -3.95 10.95 -8.07
N GLY A 91 -4.48 9.99 -7.31
CA GLY A 91 -5.90 9.91 -6.97
C GLY A 91 -6.39 11.15 -6.24
N PHE A 92 -5.68 11.61 -5.19
CA PHE A 92 -6.03 12.81 -4.41
C PHE A 92 -6.01 14.10 -5.24
N ILE A 93 -5.09 14.21 -6.20
CA ILE A 93 -5.01 15.39 -7.08
C ILE A 93 -5.85 15.25 -8.36
N GLY A 94 -6.63 14.15 -8.51
CA GLY A 94 -7.63 13.95 -9.57
C GLY A 94 -7.09 13.43 -10.90
N TYR A 95 -5.87 12.92 -10.97
CA TYR A 95 -5.25 12.36 -12.17
C TYR A 95 -5.47 10.85 -12.27
N LYS A 96 -6.71 10.43 -12.56
CA LYS A 96 -7.14 9.02 -12.58
C LYS A 96 -6.32 8.12 -13.50
N ASP A 97 -5.94 8.59 -14.68
CA ASP A 97 -5.11 7.80 -15.61
C ASP A 97 -3.73 7.50 -15.02
N LYS A 98 -3.15 8.45 -14.26
CA LYS A 98 -1.87 8.28 -13.59
C LYS A 98 -1.99 7.38 -12.36
N GLU A 99 -3.06 7.52 -11.59
CA GLU A 99 -3.38 6.63 -10.49
C GLU A 99 -3.34 5.16 -10.94
N GLU A 100 -4.02 4.83 -12.02
CA GLU A 100 -4.03 3.49 -12.61
C GLU A 100 -2.64 3.07 -13.13
N GLU A 101 -1.97 3.95 -13.88
CA GLU A 101 -0.64 3.67 -14.45
C GLU A 101 0.34 3.19 -13.36
N TYR A 102 0.39 3.90 -12.22
CA TYR A 102 1.33 3.57 -11.15
C TYR A 102 0.97 2.30 -10.39
N LEU A 103 -0.32 1.99 -10.20
CA LEU A 103 -0.73 0.70 -9.65
C LEU A 103 -0.32 -0.46 -10.55
N PHE A 104 -0.55 -0.34 -11.87
CA PHE A 104 -0.16 -1.40 -12.80
C PHE A 104 1.36 -1.54 -12.96
N LYS A 105 2.15 -0.48 -12.76
CA LYS A 105 3.62 -0.59 -12.68
C LYS A 105 4.06 -1.52 -11.55
N GLY A 106 3.33 -1.58 -10.44
CA GLY A 106 3.62 -2.49 -9.33
C GLY A 106 3.66 -3.97 -9.73
N LEU A 107 2.90 -4.36 -10.75
CA LEU A 107 2.88 -5.74 -11.25
C LEU A 107 4.16 -6.18 -11.98
N GLN A 108 5.05 -5.25 -12.30
CA GLN A 108 6.32 -5.54 -12.98
C GLN A 108 7.43 -6.00 -12.03
N TYR A 109 7.24 -5.80 -10.73
CA TYR A 109 8.30 -6.01 -9.75
C TYR A 109 8.22 -7.34 -9.03
N ASP A 110 7.02 -7.83 -8.74
CA ASP A 110 6.82 -9.08 -7.98
C ASP A 110 5.36 -9.55 -8.08
N ILE A 111 5.07 -10.69 -7.46
CA ILE A 111 3.68 -11.12 -7.21
C ILE A 111 2.96 -10.00 -6.46
N PRO A 112 1.78 -9.58 -6.95
CA PRO A 112 1.07 -8.45 -6.34
C PRO A 112 0.71 -8.74 -4.88
N SER A 113 1.00 -7.78 -4.01
CA SER A 113 0.58 -7.84 -2.61
C SER A 113 -0.94 -7.72 -2.49
N SER A 114 -1.49 -8.16 -1.37
CA SER A 114 -2.92 -8.05 -1.09
C SER A 114 -3.42 -6.60 -1.19
N ASP A 115 -2.62 -5.63 -0.70
CA ASP A 115 -2.94 -4.20 -0.81
C ASP A 115 -3.03 -3.75 -2.29
N LEU A 116 -2.03 -4.10 -3.11
CA LEU A 116 -2.05 -3.79 -4.54
C LEU A 116 -3.26 -4.43 -5.24
N CYS A 117 -3.57 -5.70 -4.92
CA CYS A 117 -4.74 -6.38 -5.45
C CYS A 117 -6.05 -5.67 -5.08
N CYS A 118 -6.22 -5.26 -3.81
CA CYS A 118 -7.40 -4.52 -3.37
C CYS A 118 -7.57 -3.20 -4.12
N ARG A 119 -6.50 -2.47 -4.34
CA ARG A 119 -6.53 -1.17 -5.05
C ARG A 119 -6.88 -1.34 -6.53
N ILE A 120 -6.30 -2.33 -7.20
CA ILE A 120 -6.65 -2.64 -8.58
C ILE A 120 -8.11 -3.11 -8.66
N GLY A 121 -8.55 -3.94 -7.71
CA GLY A 121 -9.94 -4.37 -7.60
C GLY A 121 -10.91 -3.18 -7.50
N TYR A 122 -10.55 -2.19 -6.67
CA TYR A 122 -11.35 -0.96 -6.51
C TYR A 122 -11.48 -0.17 -7.81
N ILE A 123 -10.39 -0.03 -8.60
CA ILE A 123 -10.45 0.64 -9.92
C ILE A 123 -11.44 -0.05 -10.85
N PHE A 124 -11.43 -1.37 -10.90
CA PHE A 124 -12.36 -2.11 -11.75
C PHE A 124 -13.80 -2.05 -11.20
N TYR A 125 -13.98 -1.99 -9.89
CA TYR A 125 -15.27 -1.76 -9.27
C TYR A 125 -15.88 -0.39 -9.66
N GLU A 126 -15.07 0.69 -9.59
CA GLU A 126 -15.48 2.04 -10.02
C GLU A 126 -15.85 2.10 -11.52
N LYS A 127 -15.27 1.23 -12.33
CA LYS A 127 -15.59 1.06 -13.75
C LYS A 127 -16.75 0.10 -14.01
N GLU A 128 -17.46 -0.33 -12.97
CA GLU A 128 -18.56 -1.29 -13.00
C GLU A 128 -18.20 -2.66 -13.63
N LYS A 129 -16.90 -3.00 -13.64
CA LYS A 129 -16.38 -4.30 -14.13
C LYS A 129 -16.27 -5.28 -12.96
N TYR A 130 -17.40 -5.66 -12.42
CA TYR A 130 -17.51 -6.37 -11.15
C TYR A 130 -16.85 -7.74 -11.15
N GLU A 131 -16.87 -8.49 -12.27
CA GLU A 131 -16.18 -9.78 -12.39
C GLU A 131 -14.66 -9.62 -12.31
N ILE A 132 -14.13 -8.58 -12.94
CA ILE A 132 -12.68 -8.29 -12.90
C ILE A 132 -12.30 -7.79 -11.50
N ALA A 133 -13.13 -6.96 -10.88
CA ALA A 133 -12.93 -6.49 -9.52
C ALA A 133 -12.91 -7.68 -8.55
N ALA A 134 -13.87 -8.61 -8.66
CA ALA A 134 -13.92 -9.82 -7.84
C ALA A 134 -12.66 -10.68 -8.00
N PHE A 135 -12.18 -10.89 -9.22
CA PHE A 135 -10.90 -11.60 -9.46
C PHE A 135 -9.74 -10.98 -8.68
N TRP A 136 -9.62 -9.66 -8.66
CA TRP A 136 -8.53 -8.99 -7.95
C TRP A 136 -8.70 -9.08 -6.43
N TYR A 137 -9.90 -8.99 -5.90
CA TYR A 137 -10.15 -9.16 -4.47
C TYR A 137 -9.94 -10.61 -4.00
N GLU A 138 -10.27 -11.62 -4.84
CA GLU A 138 -9.94 -13.03 -4.55
C GLU A 138 -8.41 -13.21 -4.49
N ASN A 139 -7.66 -12.59 -5.40
CA ASN A 139 -6.20 -12.60 -5.34
C ASN A 139 -5.66 -11.91 -4.08
N ALA A 140 -6.33 -10.86 -3.57
CA ALA A 140 -5.93 -10.22 -2.33
C ALA A 140 -5.98 -11.18 -1.13
N ILE A 141 -7.00 -12.01 -1.05
CA ILE A 141 -7.13 -13.04 0.00
C ILE A 141 -6.06 -14.13 -0.19
N ASN A 142 -5.88 -14.62 -1.42
CA ASN A 142 -4.97 -15.72 -1.74
C ASN A 142 -3.49 -15.34 -1.60
N ASN A 143 -3.14 -14.06 -1.76
CA ASN A 143 -1.78 -13.55 -1.66
C ASN A 143 -1.44 -13.04 -0.24
N SER A 144 -2.11 -13.57 0.78
CA SER A 144 -1.79 -13.27 2.18
C SER A 144 -0.30 -13.52 2.48
N PRO A 145 0.33 -12.71 3.34
CA PRO A 145 1.73 -12.88 3.68
C PRO A 145 2.01 -14.26 4.26
N LYS A 146 3.12 -14.87 3.85
CA LYS A 146 3.54 -16.15 4.42
C LYS A 146 3.92 -15.96 5.90
N PRO A 147 3.66 -16.96 6.76
CA PRO A 147 4.13 -16.94 8.14
C PRO A 147 5.64 -16.65 8.20
N GLY A 148 6.06 -15.69 9.03
CA GLY A 148 7.47 -15.28 9.16
C GLY A 148 7.94 -14.25 8.13
N SER A 149 7.08 -13.74 7.27
CA SER A 149 7.38 -12.58 6.42
C SER A 149 7.66 -11.35 7.30
N LEU A 150 8.73 -10.61 6.97
CA LEU A 150 9.08 -9.33 7.62
C LEU A 150 8.34 -8.13 6.98
N SER A 151 7.51 -8.36 5.96
CA SER A 151 6.75 -7.29 5.33
C SER A 151 5.68 -6.77 6.28
N LEU A 152 5.65 -5.46 6.48
CA LEU A 152 4.61 -4.76 7.24
C LEU A 152 3.35 -4.67 6.38
N VAL A 153 2.58 -5.74 6.32
CA VAL A 153 1.32 -5.77 5.58
C VAL A 153 0.16 -5.49 6.53
N ASN A 154 -0.70 -4.56 6.14
CA ASN A 154 -1.93 -4.32 6.87
C ASN A 154 -2.86 -5.55 6.74
N SER A 155 -3.12 -6.24 7.85
CA SER A 155 -3.89 -7.48 7.85
C SER A 155 -5.29 -7.33 7.26
N CYS A 156 -5.93 -6.18 7.38
CA CYS A 156 -7.25 -5.96 6.82
C CYS A 156 -7.27 -6.13 5.29
N MET A 157 -6.15 -5.91 4.59
CA MET A 157 -6.06 -5.99 3.12
C MET A 157 -6.02 -7.42 2.57
N TYR A 158 -5.88 -8.44 3.42
CA TYR A 158 -5.99 -9.85 3.02
C TYR A 158 -7.01 -10.64 3.84
N THR A 159 -7.77 -9.96 4.70
CA THR A 159 -8.84 -10.56 5.51
C THR A 159 -10.19 -9.95 5.13
N TRP A 160 -10.77 -9.15 6.01
CA TRP A 160 -12.14 -8.69 5.90
C TRP A 160 -12.40 -7.66 4.79
N VAL A 161 -11.42 -6.79 4.42
CA VAL A 161 -11.62 -5.78 3.39
C VAL A 161 -11.92 -6.42 2.02
N PRO A 162 -11.08 -7.30 1.47
CA PRO A 162 -11.40 -7.94 0.20
C PRO A 162 -12.64 -8.84 0.28
N ALA A 163 -12.90 -9.50 1.41
CA ALA A 163 -14.10 -10.30 1.59
C ALA A 163 -15.37 -9.45 1.52
N LEU A 164 -15.39 -8.29 2.18
CA LEU A 164 -16.50 -7.34 2.10
C LEU A 164 -16.71 -6.82 0.66
N GLN A 165 -15.62 -6.49 -0.04
CA GLN A 165 -15.69 -6.03 -1.43
C GLN A 165 -16.19 -7.13 -2.38
N LEU A 166 -15.81 -8.39 -2.15
CA LEU A 166 -16.31 -9.54 -2.89
C LEU A 166 -17.82 -9.73 -2.67
N CYS A 167 -18.30 -9.62 -1.43
CA CYS A 167 -19.73 -9.63 -1.15
C CYS A 167 -20.46 -8.58 -2.01
N VAL A 168 -19.94 -7.35 -2.05
CA VAL A 168 -20.54 -6.27 -2.86
C VAL A 168 -20.47 -6.58 -4.35
N CYS A 169 -19.33 -7.04 -4.87
CA CYS A 169 -19.17 -7.40 -6.28
C CYS A 169 -20.14 -8.52 -6.68
N TYR A 170 -20.23 -9.60 -5.90
CA TYR A 170 -21.14 -10.70 -6.22
C TYR A 170 -22.60 -10.33 -6.09
N CYS A 171 -22.97 -9.41 -5.20
CA CYS A 171 -24.31 -8.82 -5.20
C CYS A 171 -24.63 -8.09 -6.51
N LYS A 172 -23.66 -7.32 -7.05
CA LYS A 172 -23.81 -6.62 -8.34
C LYS A 172 -23.89 -7.56 -9.54
N ILE A 173 -23.17 -8.69 -9.48
CA ILE A 173 -23.20 -9.75 -10.51
C ILE A 173 -24.51 -10.55 -10.44
N GLY A 174 -25.18 -10.59 -9.29
CA GLY A 174 -26.40 -11.36 -9.04
C GLY A 174 -26.14 -12.76 -8.48
N ASP A 175 -24.91 -13.08 -8.11
CA ASP A 175 -24.56 -14.35 -7.43
C ASP A 175 -24.66 -14.17 -5.90
N PHE A 176 -25.88 -14.25 -5.42
CA PHE A 176 -26.19 -14.05 -4.00
C PHE A 176 -25.64 -15.17 -3.09
N ASN A 177 -25.38 -16.35 -3.63
CA ASN A 177 -24.79 -17.45 -2.85
C ASN A 177 -23.35 -17.09 -2.48
N LYS A 178 -22.54 -16.72 -3.47
CA LYS A 178 -21.16 -16.26 -3.22
C LYS A 178 -21.12 -14.98 -2.39
N ALA A 179 -22.04 -14.05 -2.62
CA ALA A 179 -22.13 -12.85 -1.80
C ALA A 179 -22.31 -13.16 -0.32
N ASN A 180 -23.16 -14.13 0.02
CA ASN A 180 -23.35 -14.57 1.41
C ASN A 180 -22.13 -15.26 1.98
N GLU A 181 -21.45 -16.15 1.22
CA GLU A 181 -20.21 -16.80 1.63
C GLU A 181 -19.14 -15.76 2.01
N TYR A 182 -18.94 -14.76 1.19
CA TYR A 182 -17.95 -13.70 1.46
C TYR A 182 -18.38 -12.73 2.56
N ASN A 183 -19.68 -12.53 2.76
CA ASN A 183 -20.17 -11.76 3.89
C ASN A 183 -19.89 -12.47 5.24
N GLU A 184 -20.06 -13.78 5.30
CA GLU A 184 -19.70 -14.59 6.46
C GLU A 184 -18.18 -14.50 6.72
N LEU A 185 -17.38 -14.68 5.68
CA LEU A 185 -15.91 -14.56 5.77
C LEU A 185 -15.45 -13.18 6.27
N ALA A 186 -16.13 -12.10 5.88
CA ALA A 186 -15.79 -10.75 6.32
C ALA A 186 -16.11 -10.50 7.81
N THR A 187 -16.98 -11.30 8.41
CA THR A 187 -17.41 -11.16 9.81
C THR A 187 -16.69 -12.11 10.76
N GLU A 188 -15.90 -13.05 10.26
CA GLU A 188 -15.06 -13.92 11.09
C GLU A 188 -13.95 -13.09 11.78
N PRO A 189 -13.75 -13.29 13.11
CA PRO A 189 -12.81 -12.50 13.90
C PRO A 189 -11.33 -12.81 13.59
#